data_c120a1759cdeed56034ff3b79eb0b1be
#
_entry.id   c120a1759cdeed56034ff3b79eb0b1be
#
_cell.length_a   1.000
_cell.length_b   1.000
_cell.length_c   1.000
_cell.angle_alpha   90.00
_cell.angle_beta   90.00
_cell.angle_gamma   90.00
#
_symmetry.space_group_name_H-M   'P 1'
#
loop_
_entity.id
_entity.type
_entity.pdbx_description
1 polymer ?
#
loop_
_entity_poly.entity_id
_entity_poly.type
_entity_poly.pdbx_seq_one_letter_code
_entity_poly.pdbx_strand_id
1 'polypeptide(L)'
;MRRLRTYIVKQDTGLAPNPFWGYCTLAVCTPNHMKSDVHPGEWIAGFLGKDRGHKFLYAMEVSEILDLDDYYHDSRFSSKKPNLRGTGQERAGDNFYSRSPDGKWIQHRNRFHLSEELKEQDTRYARVYIAERFWYLGRSAIAVPPEFMPTVGGKGTRVNHPAGVADRFTAWVEGAFQLGIGDVPNDNAEIS
;
A
#
# COMPACT_ATOMS: atom_id res chain seq x y z
N MET A 1 -22.80 -0.05 -3.67
CA MET A 1 -21.78 -0.61 -4.59
C MET A 1 -20.43 -0.11 -4.13
N ARG A 2 -19.56 -1.03 -3.69
CA ARG A 2 -18.21 -0.70 -3.24
C ARG A 2 -17.34 -0.30 -4.43
N ARG A 3 -16.55 0.73 -4.29
CA ARG A 3 -15.53 1.09 -5.28
C ARG A 3 -14.23 0.35 -4.96
N LEU A 4 -13.67 -0.32 -5.95
CA LEU A 4 -12.46 -1.11 -5.83
C LEU A 4 -11.42 -0.61 -6.84
N ARG A 5 -10.20 -0.41 -6.39
CA ARG A 5 -9.04 -0.14 -7.22
C ARG A 5 -8.04 -1.28 -7.08
N THR A 6 -7.53 -1.76 -8.20
CA THR A 6 -6.59 -2.88 -8.16
C THR A 6 -5.34 -2.59 -8.99
N TYR A 7 -4.22 -3.16 -8.60
CA TYR A 7 -2.95 -2.98 -9.29
C TYR A 7 -2.00 -4.15 -9.05
N ILE A 8 -0.91 -4.20 -9.81
CA ILE A 8 0.16 -5.17 -9.63
C ILE A 8 1.25 -4.59 -8.73
N VAL A 9 1.51 -5.27 -7.63
CA VAL A 9 2.64 -5.01 -6.73
C VAL A 9 3.87 -5.68 -7.33
N LYS A 10 4.82 -4.88 -7.79
CA LYS A 10 6.05 -5.39 -8.43
C LYS A 10 7.00 -6.01 -7.42
N GLN A 11 7.17 -5.35 -6.28
CA GLN A 11 8.02 -5.79 -5.18
C GLN A 11 7.27 -5.60 -3.86
N ASP A 12 7.20 -6.66 -3.08
CA ASP A 12 6.53 -6.67 -1.80
C ASP A 12 7.59 -6.65 -0.68
N THR A 13 8.11 -5.45 -0.43
CA THR A 13 9.17 -5.21 0.54
C THR A 13 8.66 -4.78 1.92
N GLY A 14 7.35 -4.60 2.06
CA GLY A 14 6.73 -3.98 3.24
C GLY A 14 6.82 -2.45 3.25
N LEU A 15 7.28 -1.83 2.16
CA LEU A 15 7.30 -0.37 2.01
C LEU A 15 5.96 0.15 1.48
N ALA A 16 5.44 -0.47 0.39
CA ALA A 16 4.20 -0.07 -0.26
C ALA A 16 3.50 -1.28 -0.90
N PRO A 17 2.50 -1.86 -0.24
CA PRO A 17 1.89 -1.43 1.02
C PRO A 17 2.80 -1.59 2.24
N ASN A 18 2.61 -0.69 3.22
CA ASN A 18 3.23 -0.84 4.53
C ASN A 18 2.17 -1.28 5.55
N PRO A 19 2.10 -2.57 5.92
CA PRO A 19 1.02 -3.11 6.75
C PRO A 19 1.28 -3.02 8.25
N PHE A 20 2.41 -2.45 8.69
CA PHE A 20 2.89 -2.56 10.07
C PHE A 20 2.24 -1.55 11.02
N TRP A 21 2.36 -1.84 12.33
CA TRP A 21 1.95 -0.96 13.45
C TRP A 21 0.47 -0.58 13.44
N GLY A 22 -0.41 -1.54 13.09
CA GLY A 22 -1.86 -1.38 13.17
C GLY A 22 -2.52 -0.66 11.99
N TYR A 23 -1.76 -0.14 11.05
CA TYR A 23 -2.25 0.55 9.86
C TYR A 23 -1.62 -0.03 8.60
N CYS A 24 -2.41 -0.18 7.55
CA CYS A 24 -1.87 -0.35 6.21
C CYS A 24 -1.82 1.01 5.51
N THR A 25 -0.64 1.38 5.02
CA THR A 25 -0.44 2.69 4.36
C THR A 25 0.13 2.54 2.95
N LEU A 26 -0.27 3.46 2.07
CA LEU A 26 0.31 3.69 0.76
C LEU A 26 0.76 5.14 0.70
N ALA A 27 2.00 5.40 1.11
CA ALA A 27 2.60 6.74 1.16
C ALA A 27 3.48 7.02 -0.06
N VAL A 28 4.16 5.99 -0.58
CA VAL A 28 5.18 6.11 -1.62
C VAL A 28 5.01 5.03 -2.68
N CYS A 29 5.81 5.07 -3.77
CA CYS A 29 5.80 4.05 -4.84
C CYS A 29 4.49 3.90 -5.64
N THR A 30 3.48 4.70 -5.40
CA THR A 30 2.14 4.50 -5.96
C THR A 30 1.57 5.73 -6.69
N PRO A 31 2.33 6.37 -7.62
CA PRO A 31 1.92 7.63 -8.24
C PRO A 31 0.58 7.54 -8.98
N ASN A 32 0.23 6.37 -9.51
CA ASN A 32 -1.05 6.15 -10.19
C ASN A 32 -2.25 6.16 -9.23
N HIS A 33 -2.08 5.65 -8.00
CA HIS A 33 -3.12 5.74 -6.96
C HIS A 33 -3.23 7.18 -6.45
N MET A 34 -2.11 7.83 -6.16
CA MET A 34 -2.07 9.19 -5.66
C MET A 34 -2.68 10.21 -6.63
N LYS A 35 -2.60 9.96 -7.95
CA LYS A 35 -3.26 10.75 -8.97
C LYS A 35 -4.78 10.56 -8.97
N SER A 36 -5.27 9.41 -8.52
CA SER A 36 -6.68 9.07 -8.61
C SER A 36 -7.50 9.69 -7.48
N ASP A 37 -8.77 9.90 -7.77
CA ASP A 37 -9.75 10.42 -6.84
C ASP A 37 -10.27 9.28 -5.94
N VAL A 38 -9.46 8.88 -4.96
CA VAL A 38 -9.82 7.88 -3.94
C VAL A 38 -10.45 8.60 -2.76
N HIS A 39 -11.50 8.02 -2.21
CA HIS A 39 -12.19 8.55 -1.03
C HIS A 39 -12.21 7.53 0.11
N PRO A 40 -12.34 7.97 1.37
CA PRO A 40 -12.62 7.07 2.49
C PRO A 40 -13.82 6.15 2.20
N GLY A 41 -13.70 4.87 2.59
CA GLY A 41 -14.66 3.82 2.27
C GLY A 41 -14.41 3.10 0.93
N GLU A 42 -13.55 3.60 0.07
CA GLU A 42 -13.13 2.89 -1.15
C GLU A 42 -12.04 1.84 -0.83
N TRP A 43 -11.98 0.82 -1.67
CA TRP A 43 -11.05 -0.28 -1.50
C TRP A 43 -9.89 -0.21 -2.49
N ILE A 44 -8.70 -0.57 -1.99
CA ILE A 44 -7.51 -0.78 -2.80
C ILE A 44 -7.03 -2.20 -2.57
N ALA A 45 -6.71 -2.95 -3.66
CA ALA A 45 -6.15 -4.29 -3.56
C ALA A 45 -4.97 -4.47 -4.51
N GLY A 46 -3.97 -5.22 -4.03
CA GLY A 46 -2.75 -5.53 -4.76
C GLY A 46 -2.61 -7.01 -5.06
N PHE A 47 -2.10 -7.30 -6.25
CA PHE A 47 -1.80 -8.65 -6.72
C PHE A 47 -0.32 -8.73 -7.10
N LEU A 48 0.29 -9.89 -6.89
CA LEU A 48 1.64 -10.16 -7.38
C LEU A 48 1.68 -10.22 -8.91
N GLY A 49 2.84 -10.03 -9.49
CA GLY A 49 3.04 -10.04 -10.94
C GLY A 49 2.72 -11.38 -11.61
N LYS A 50 2.67 -11.39 -12.94
CA LYS A 50 2.42 -12.60 -13.75
C LYS A 50 3.43 -13.71 -13.48
N ASP A 51 4.68 -13.34 -13.29
CA ASP A 51 5.78 -14.22 -12.89
C ASP A 51 5.55 -14.96 -11.57
N ARG A 52 4.70 -14.42 -10.70
CA ARG A 52 4.27 -14.98 -9.42
C ARG A 52 2.80 -15.42 -9.42
N GLY A 53 2.21 -15.66 -10.61
CA GLY A 53 0.88 -16.23 -10.80
C GLY A 53 -0.28 -15.29 -10.46
N HIS A 54 -0.08 -13.97 -10.46
CA HIS A 54 -1.12 -12.99 -10.11
C HIS A 54 -1.81 -13.25 -8.77
N LYS A 55 -1.07 -13.79 -7.80
CA LYS A 55 -1.64 -14.11 -6.48
C LYS A 55 -2.19 -12.87 -5.79
N PHE A 56 -3.28 -13.02 -5.06
CA PHE A 56 -3.82 -11.98 -4.19
C PHE A 56 -2.87 -11.76 -3.01
N LEU A 57 -2.41 -10.52 -2.84
CA LEU A 57 -1.42 -10.15 -1.84
C LEU A 57 -2.05 -9.42 -0.65
N TYR A 58 -2.85 -8.40 -0.93
CA TYR A 58 -3.49 -7.60 0.12
C TYR A 58 -4.72 -6.87 -0.40
N ALA A 59 -5.57 -6.45 0.55
CA ALA A 59 -6.59 -5.44 0.34
C ALA A 59 -6.68 -4.51 1.55
N MET A 60 -7.11 -3.28 1.33
CA MET A 60 -7.34 -2.29 2.36
C MET A 60 -8.61 -1.48 2.06
N GLU A 61 -9.39 -1.15 3.09
CA GLU A 61 -10.46 -0.19 3.02
C GLU A 61 -9.94 1.16 3.52
N VAL A 62 -9.84 2.14 2.63
CA VAL A 62 -9.27 3.46 2.96
C VAL A 62 -10.14 4.13 4.03
N SER A 63 -9.57 4.40 5.20
CA SER A 63 -10.25 5.11 6.29
C SER A 63 -9.96 6.60 6.29
N GLU A 64 -8.76 6.99 5.87
CA GLU A 64 -8.27 8.37 5.91
C GLU A 64 -7.28 8.65 4.77
N ILE A 65 -7.19 9.91 4.39
CA ILE A 65 -6.20 10.39 3.42
C ILE A 65 -5.53 11.62 4.01
N LEU A 66 -4.20 11.59 4.13
CA LEU A 66 -3.40 12.70 4.60
C LEU A 66 -2.47 13.23 3.50
N ASP A 67 -2.01 14.49 3.67
CA ASP A 67 -0.80 14.96 2.99
C ASP A 67 0.43 14.26 3.57
N LEU A 68 1.50 14.11 2.80
CA LEU A 68 2.74 13.48 3.27
C LEU A 68 3.37 14.24 4.45
N ASP A 69 3.25 15.56 4.52
CA ASP A 69 3.77 16.37 5.62
C ASP A 69 2.94 16.18 6.89
N ASP A 70 1.61 16.18 6.76
CA ASP A 70 0.70 15.87 7.88
C ASP A 70 0.96 14.47 8.42
N TYR A 71 1.12 13.49 7.52
CA TYR A 71 1.48 12.11 7.87
C TYR A 71 2.80 12.03 8.64
N TYR A 72 3.81 12.82 8.23
CA TYR A 72 5.10 12.85 8.91
C TYR A 72 5.00 13.39 10.34
N HIS A 73 4.15 14.39 10.57
CA HIS A 73 4.01 15.04 11.87
C HIS A 73 2.97 14.39 12.79
N ASP A 74 2.13 13.49 12.26
CA ASP A 74 1.14 12.77 13.06
C ASP A 74 1.81 11.69 13.92
N SER A 75 1.61 11.79 15.24
CA SER A 75 2.20 10.88 16.22
C SER A 75 1.75 9.43 16.07
N ARG A 76 0.56 9.18 15.50
CA ARG A 76 0.05 7.81 15.21
C ARG A 76 1.01 7.03 14.30
N PHE A 77 1.72 7.72 13.43
CA PHE A 77 2.60 7.13 12.42
C PHE A 77 4.10 7.29 12.71
N SER A 78 4.44 7.62 13.96
CA SER A 78 5.85 7.77 14.36
C SER A 78 6.65 6.48 14.17
N SER A 79 6.06 5.31 14.45
CA SER A 79 6.69 4.00 14.24
C SER A 79 6.92 3.67 12.75
N LYS A 80 6.24 4.35 11.84
CA LYS A 80 6.42 4.19 10.38
C LYS A 80 7.59 5.02 9.82
N LYS A 81 8.25 5.84 10.64
CA LYS A 81 9.50 6.51 10.26
C LYS A 81 10.64 5.50 10.20
N PRO A 82 11.41 5.43 9.09
CA PRO A 82 12.44 4.41 8.94
C PRO A 82 13.52 4.51 10.03
N ASN A 83 13.78 3.41 10.71
CA ASN A 83 14.94 3.24 11.58
C ASN A 83 15.95 2.31 10.91
N LEU A 84 16.97 2.86 10.25
CA LEU A 84 17.94 2.09 9.48
C LEU A 84 18.85 1.17 10.34
N ARG A 85 18.86 1.37 11.67
CA ARG A 85 19.59 0.52 12.62
C ARG A 85 18.68 -0.54 13.27
N GLY A 86 17.39 -0.49 12.99
CA GLY A 86 16.38 -1.37 13.57
C GLY A 86 16.23 -2.69 12.84
N THR A 87 15.13 -3.37 13.12
CA THR A 87 14.69 -4.61 12.46
C THR A 87 14.38 -4.37 10.97
N GLY A 88 14.18 -5.45 10.20
CA GLY A 88 13.73 -5.36 8.81
C GLY A 88 12.44 -4.58 8.66
N GLN A 89 11.49 -4.78 9.56
CA GLN A 89 10.23 -4.05 9.63
C GLN A 89 10.45 -2.54 9.85
N GLU A 90 11.27 -2.17 10.84
CA GLU A 90 11.57 -0.76 11.14
C GLU A 90 12.33 -0.08 9.99
N ARG A 91 13.18 -0.82 9.26
CA ARG A 91 13.87 -0.31 8.07
C ARG A 91 12.94 -0.11 6.87
N ALA A 92 11.79 -0.79 6.83
CA ALA A 92 10.78 -0.68 5.78
C ALA A 92 9.78 0.47 5.99
N GLY A 93 9.97 1.31 7.00
CA GLY A 93 9.09 2.45 7.25
C GLY A 93 8.90 3.35 6.01
N ASP A 94 7.67 3.79 5.77
CA ASP A 94 7.25 4.58 4.59
C ASP A 94 7.05 6.08 4.88
N ASN A 95 7.24 6.49 6.14
CA ASN A 95 7.02 7.86 6.62
C ASN A 95 8.34 8.66 6.66
N PHE A 96 8.80 9.17 5.50
CA PHE A 96 10.10 9.82 5.39
C PHE A 96 10.13 11.11 4.54
N TYR A 97 8.96 11.73 4.34
CA TYR A 97 8.87 13.05 3.71
C TYR A 97 8.24 14.07 4.63
N SER A 98 8.86 15.25 4.74
CA SER A 98 8.30 16.41 5.43
C SER A 98 8.57 17.69 4.64
N ARG A 99 7.95 18.79 5.06
CA ARG A 99 8.24 20.12 4.49
C ARG A 99 9.15 20.93 5.42
N SER A 100 10.06 21.69 4.81
CA SER A 100 10.79 22.75 5.49
C SER A 100 9.90 23.99 5.69
N PRO A 101 10.30 24.96 6.55
CA PRO A 101 9.54 26.19 6.77
C PRO A 101 9.30 27.00 5.49
N ASP A 102 10.15 26.90 4.48
CA ASP A 102 9.99 27.53 3.16
C ASP A 102 9.18 26.68 2.17
N GLY A 103 8.55 25.59 2.65
CA GLY A 103 7.62 24.74 1.89
C GLY A 103 8.27 23.69 0.99
N LYS A 104 9.59 23.57 0.99
CA LYS A 104 10.30 22.58 0.18
C LYS A 104 10.23 21.19 0.80
N TRP A 105 10.15 20.16 -0.04
CA TRP A 105 10.21 18.78 0.41
C TRP A 105 11.58 18.38 0.94
N ILE A 106 11.59 17.88 2.16
CA ILE A 106 12.72 17.20 2.80
C ILE A 106 12.49 15.71 2.70
N GLN A 107 13.45 14.98 2.15
CA GLN A 107 13.48 13.52 2.18
C GLN A 107 14.40 13.07 3.30
N HIS A 108 13.83 12.40 4.29
CA HIS A 108 14.60 11.82 5.39
C HIS A 108 15.24 10.51 4.97
N ARG A 109 16.25 10.07 5.71
CA ARG A 109 17.01 8.84 5.42
C ARG A 109 16.06 7.64 5.39
N ASN A 110 16.11 6.89 4.28
CA ASN A 110 15.34 5.68 4.07
C ASN A 110 16.19 4.67 3.28
N ARG A 111 15.70 3.43 3.12
CA ARG A 111 16.42 2.35 2.46
C ARG A 111 16.15 2.26 0.95
N PHE A 112 14.99 2.65 0.51
CA PHE A 112 14.47 2.27 -0.80
C PHE A 112 14.48 3.41 -1.82
N HIS A 113 14.17 4.63 -1.39
CA HIS A 113 14.07 5.81 -2.26
C HIS A 113 15.30 6.70 -2.05
N LEU A 114 16.27 6.59 -2.96
CA LEU A 114 17.58 7.25 -2.80
C LEU A 114 17.88 8.27 -3.91
N SER A 115 16.97 8.47 -4.88
CA SER A 115 17.18 9.39 -5.98
C SER A 115 16.20 10.57 -5.95
N GLU A 116 16.59 11.69 -6.56
CA GLU A 116 15.73 12.88 -6.67
C GLU A 116 14.50 12.60 -7.54
N GLU A 117 14.61 11.75 -8.57
CA GLU A 117 13.50 11.37 -9.44
C GLU A 117 12.40 10.65 -8.65
N LEU A 118 12.79 9.76 -7.72
CA LEU A 118 11.83 9.05 -6.85
C LEU A 118 11.17 10.02 -5.87
N LYS A 119 11.92 10.98 -5.32
CA LYS A 119 11.37 12.05 -4.48
C LYS A 119 10.35 12.88 -5.24
N GLU A 120 10.67 13.35 -6.44
CA GLU A 120 9.73 14.10 -7.28
C GLU A 120 8.47 13.28 -7.61
N GLN A 121 8.64 11.98 -7.88
CA GLN A 121 7.53 11.08 -8.14
C GLN A 121 6.61 10.94 -6.94
N ASP A 122 7.14 10.70 -5.75
CA ASP A 122 6.37 10.48 -4.52
C ASP A 122 5.68 11.77 -4.06
N THR A 123 6.39 12.90 -4.12
CA THR A 123 5.88 14.19 -3.62
C THR A 123 4.97 14.92 -4.62
N ARG A 124 4.84 14.42 -5.85
CA ARG A 124 4.02 15.06 -6.90
C ARG A 124 2.56 15.24 -6.50
N TYR A 125 1.97 14.26 -5.84
CA TYR A 125 0.58 14.30 -5.37
C TYR A 125 0.46 14.35 -3.86
N ALA A 126 1.55 14.05 -3.14
CA ALA A 126 1.72 14.17 -1.71
C ALA A 126 0.56 13.56 -0.88
N ARG A 127 0.00 12.43 -1.30
CA ARG A 127 -1.13 11.78 -0.64
C ARG A 127 -0.74 10.44 -0.04
N VAL A 128 -1.18 10.21 1.18
CA VAL A 128 -1.07 8.93 1.89
C VAL A 128 -2.45 8.34 2.07
N TYR A 129 -2.68 7.14 1.57
CA TYR A 129 -3.88 6.37 1.87
C TYR A 129 -3.64 5.51 3.10
N ILE A 130 -4.53 5.61 4.06
CA ILE A 130 -4.43 4.97 5.38
C ILE A 130 -5.64 4.06 5.57
N ALA A 131 -5.41 2.87 6.07
CA ALA A 131 -6.46 1.93 6.42
C ALA A 131 -6.21 1.28 7.78
N GLU A 132 -7.24 1.29 8.64
CA GLU A 132 -7.31 0.49 9.86
C GLU A 132 -7.82 -0.92 9.56
N ARG A 133 -8.69 -1.04 8.54
CA ARG A 133 -9.20 -2.32 8.07
C ARG A 133 -8.44 -2.75 6.83
N PHE A 134 -7.61 -3.78 6.99
CA PHE A 134 -6.81 -4.33 5.90
C PHE A 134 -6.55 -5.82 6.10
N TRP A 135 -6.21 -6.49 5.02
CA TRP A 135 -5.83 -7.89 4.94
C TRP A 135 -4.56 -7.98 4.12
N TYR A 136 -3.48 -8.35 4.75
CA TYR A 136 -2.17 -8.46 4.10
C TYR A 136 -1.63 -9.88 4.26
N LEU A 137 -1.48 -10.59 3.16
CA LEU A 137 -1.11 -12.00 3.15
C LEU A 137 0.41 -12.23 3.06
N GLY A 138 1.17 -11.30 2.52
CA GLY A 138 2.61 -11.43 2.39
C GLY A 138 3.03 -12.71 1.64
N ARG A 139 3.94 -13.48 2.21
CA ARG A 139 4.41 -14.77 1.66
C ARG A 139 3.29 -15.80 1.48
N SER A 140 2.23 -15.70 2.26
CA SER A 140 1.04 -16.55 2.16
C SER A 140 0.06 -16.09 1.07
N ALA A 141 0.48 -15.23 0.13
CA ALA A 141 -0.32 -14.80 -1.01
C ALA A 141 -0.89 -16.00 -1.79
N ILE A 142 -2.18 -15.98 -2.09
CA ILE A 142 -2.92 -17.10 -2.68
C ILE A 142 -3.32 -16.87 -4.13
N ALA A 143 -3.59 -17.96 -4.84
CA ALA A 143 -4.19 -17.90 -6.17
C ALA A 143 -5.56 -17.21 -6.09
N VAL A 144 -5.80 -16.31 -7.04
CA VAL A 144 -7.11 -15.63 -7.16
C VAL A 144 -8.15 -16.61 -7.68
N PRO A 145 -9.29 -16.77 -7.02
CA PRO A 145 -10.39 -17.57 -7.55
C PRO A 145 -10.80 -17.13 -8.96
N PRO A 146 -11.16 -18.07 -9.87
CA PRO A 146 -11.45 -17.74 -11.27
C PRO A 146 -12.48 -16.60 -11.46
N GLU A 147 -13.50 -16.55 -10.62
CA GLU A 147 -14.54 -15.53 -10.64
C GLU A 147 -14.03 -14.12 -10.33
N PHE A 148 -12.87 -14.00 -9.64
CA PHE A 148 -12.23 -12.72 -9.33
C PHE A 148 -11.04 -12.39 -10.22
N MET A 149 -10.64 -13.26 -11.13
CA MET A 149 -9.60 -12.93 -12.12
C MET A 149 -9.85 -11.63 -12.89
N PRO A 150 -11.12 -11.24 -13.19
CA PRO A 150 -11.40 -9.93 -13.79
C PRO A 150 -11.02 -8.72 -12.92
N THR A 151 -10.75 -8.90 -11.61
CA THR A 151 -10.27 -7.80 -10.75
C THR A 151 -8.75 -7.62 -10.83
N VAL A 152 -8.01 -8.63 -11.26
CA VAL A 152 -6.54 -8.56 -11.33
C VAL A 152 -6.12 -7.37 -12.19
N GLY A 153 -5.27 -6.52 -11.62
CA GLY A 153 -4.74 -5.33 -12.31
C GLY A 153 -3.87 -5.71 -13.50
N GLY A 154 -3.70 -4.74 -14.40
CA GLY A 154 -2.76 -4.82 -15.50
C GLY A 154 -1.69 -3.74 -15.35
N LYS A 155 -1.32 -3.09 -16.48
CA LYS A 155 -0.45 -1.92 -16.45
C LYS A 155 -1.19 -0.73 -15.80
N GLY A 156 -0.71 -0.27 -14.66
CA GLY A 156 -1.33 0.81 -13.88
C GLY A 156 -2.44 0.34 -12.95
N THR A 157 -3.31 1.26 -12.55
CA THR A 157 -4.45 0.99 -11.65
C THR A 157 -5.70 0.69 -12.44
N ARG A 158 -6.37 -0.41 -12.13
CA ARG A 158 -7.68 -0.76 -12.68
C ARG A 158 -8.77 -0.23 -11.75
N VAL A 159 -9.72 0.50 -12.33
CA VAL A 159 -10.88 1.06 -11.61
C VAL A 159 -12.21 0.57 -12.19
N ASN A 160 -12.21 0.12 -13.44
CA ASN A 160 -13.40 -0.40 -14.11
C ASN A 160 -13.45 -1.93 -13.94
N HIS A 161 -14.39 -2.38 -13.14
CA HIS A 161 -14.66 -3.80 -12.90
C HIS A 161 -16.06 -4.17 -13.44
N PRO A 162 -16.27 -5.45 -13.84
CA PRO A 162 -17.61 -5.91 -14.20
C PRO A 162 -18.60 -5.67 -13.04
N ALA A 163 -19.87 -5.46 -13.38
CA ALA A 163 -20.92 -5.16 -12.39
C ALA A 163 -20.95 -6.20 -11.25
N GLY A 164 -21.00 -5.73 -10.01
CA GLY A 164 -21.09 -6.54 -8.80
C GLY A 164 -19.81 -7.34 -8.43
N VAL A 165 -18.76 -7.32 -9.28
CA VAL A 165 -17.52 -8.06 -8.97
C VAL A 165 -16.80 -7.43 -7.78
N ALA A 166 -16.76 -6.10 -7.68
CA ALA A 166 -16.15 -5.41 -6.56
C ALA A 166 -16.81 -5.79 -5.22
N ASP A 167 -18.14 -5.80 -5.16
CA ASP A 167 -18.87 -6.17 -3.94
C ASP A 167 -18.61 -7.62 -3.54
N ARG A 168 -18.62 -8.56 -4.52
CA ARG A 168 -18.31 -9.99 -4.23
C ARG A 168 -16.87 -10.20 -3.84
N PHE A 169 -15.91 -9.54 -4.49
CA PHE A 169 -14.50 -9.63 -4.15
C PHE A 169 -14.22 -9.15 -2.72
N THR A 170 -14.74 -7.98 -2.35
CA THR A 170 -14.55 -7.45 -1.00
C THR A 170 -15.23 -8.30 0.06
N ALA A 171 -16.43 -8.85 -0.21
CA ALA A 171 -17.10 -9.80 0.69
C ALA A 171 -16.30 -11.11 0.83
N TRP A 172 -15.69 -11.60 -0.24
CA TRP A 172 -14.79 -12.76 -0.18
C TRP A 172 -13.57 -12.46 0.69
N VAL A 173 -12.92 -11.31 0.53
CA VAL A 173 -11.77 -10.92 1.38
C VAL A 173 -12.17 -10.86 2.85
N GLU A 174 -13.29 -10.21 3.17
CA GLU A 174 -13.81 -10.09 4.55
C GLU A 174 -14.16 -11.46 5.18
N GLY A 175 -14.65 -12.40 4.38
CA GLY A 175 -15.07 -13.72 4.87
C GLY A 175 -13.95 -14.77 4.91
N ALA A 176 -12.93 -14.65 4.06
CA ALA A 176 -11.90 -15.68 3.90
C ALA A 176 -10.62 -15.41 4.73
N PHE A 177 -10.35 -14.17 5.13
CA PHE A 177 -9.09 -13.81 5.75
C PHE A 177 -9.29 -13.06 7.06
N GLN A 178 -8.31 -13.19 7.95
CA GLN A 178 -8.24 -12.39 9.17
C GLN A 178 -7.75 -10.98 8.87
N LEU A 179 -8.28 -10.01 9.59
CA LEU A 179 -7.81 -8.62 9.57
C LEU A 179 -6.36 -8.53 10.01
N GLY A 180 -5.62 -7.62 9.39
CA GLY A 180 -4.24 -7.31 9.73
C GLY A 180 -3.24 -8.09 8.88
N ILE A 181 -2.13 -8.46 9.49
CA ILE A 181 -1.00 -9.12 8.84
C ILE A 181 -1.14 -10.64 9.01
N GLY A 182 -1.22 -11.37 7.91
CA GLY A 182 -1.21 -12.83 7.89
C GLY A 182 0.20 -13.41 7.82
N ASP A 183 1.10 -12.77 7.06
CA ASP A 183 2.48 -13.22 6.88
C ASP A 183 3.40 -12.03 6.52
N VAL A 184 4.71 -12.26 6.54
CA VAL A 184 5.74 -11.25 6.22
C VAL A 184 5.83 -10.95 4.73
N PRO A 185 6.40 -9.79 4.33
CA PRO A 185 6.60 -9.44 2.92
C PRO A 185 7.41 -10.46 2.13
N ASN A 186 7.06 -10.65 0.85
CA ASN A 186 7.71 -11.62 -0.04
C ASN A 186 9.18 -11.30 -0.34
N ASP A 187 9.49 -10.02 -0.56
CA ASP A 187 10.75 -9.56 -1.13
C ASP A 187 11.65 -8.87 -0.07
N ASN A 188 11.39 -9.11 1.21
CA ASN A 188 12.21 -8.57 2.29
C ASN A 188 12.71 -9.71 3.20
N ALA A 189 13.89 -10.23 2.88
CA ALA A 189 14.51 -11.33 3.62
C ALA A 189 14.87 -10.98 5.08
N GLU A 190 14.87 -9.69 5.44
CA GLU A 190 15.19 -9.23 6.78
C GLU A 190 13.98 -9.17 7.71
N ILE A 191 12.78 -9.36 7.14
CA ILE A 191 11.53 -9.52 7.87
C ILE A 191 11.17 -11.01 7.79
N SER A 192 11.76 -11.81 8.65
CA SER A 192 11.49 -13.26 8.76
C SER A 192 11.29 -13.65 10.21
#